data_c5d5ef0c6fefe08494e6a8007feefe08
#
_entry.id   c5d5ef0c6fefe08494e6a8007feefe08
#
_cell.length_a   1.000
_cell.length_b   1.000
_cell.length_c   1.000
_cell.angle_alpha   90.00
_cell.angle_beta   90.00
_cell.angle_gamma   90.00
#
_symmetry.space_group_name_H-M   'P 1'
#
loop_
_entity.id
_entity.type
_entity.pdbx_description
1 polymer ?
#
loop_
_entity_poly.entity_id
_entity_poly.type
_entity_poly.pdbx_seq_one_letter_code
_entity_poly.pdbx_strand_id
1 'polypeptide(L)'
;MIYDEPRFRPGGDRFLEIEFGDELNLELNFRAQGLGQALTRERIKGVIEIAPFFASALVHYDPDVVTFDDLKAELLRLINAVASASDVELQSRLIYMPAMYLDPWSAEAIDQYIEKINPAKERDPDFVARINGLDDAAQLVRVHSGTEYWVAALGFWPGTPFMMPLDPRCRLFAPKYNPPRTFTYTGTIGMGGGATAIYPVDGPGGYQIFARTPVPIWDMQQRLAPFKEAPYLLRPTDRMKFVPCTREEFDEIHRKCAEGSYEMNVVGYQKISLQSHREWVATLDLKARF
;
A
#
# COMPACT_ATOMS: atom_id res chain seq x y z
N MET A 1 5.76 13.71 12.00
CA MET A 1 6.19 15.13 11.76
C MET A 1 6.72 15.24 10.34
N ILE A 2 6.35 16.28 9.61
CA ILE A 2 6.98 16.66 8.34
C ILE A 2 8.27 17.42 8.66
N TYR A 3 9.37 17.06 8.01
CA TYR A 3 10.63 17.79 8.22
C TYR A 3 10.68 19.03 7.33
N ASP A 4 11.23 20.14 7.88
CA ASP A 4 11.42 21.38 7.11
C ASP A 4 12.40 21.15 5.95
N GLU A 5 13.45 20.37 6.19
CA GLU A 5 14.42 19.93 5.20
C GLU A 5 14.54 18.40 5.19
N PRO A 6 14.68 17.76 4.02
CA PRO A 6 14.87 16.31 3.93
C PRO A 6 16.19 15.91 4.58
N ARG A 7 16.20 14.77 5.25
CA ARG A 7 17.40 14.19 5.86
C ARG A 7 17.98 13.14 4.95
N PHE A 8 19.29 13.18 4.78
CA PHE A 8 20.04 12.24 3.93
C PHE A 8 20.89 11.33 4.80
N ARG A 9 20.79 10.04 4.58
CA ARG A 9 21.54 9.02 5.30
C ARG A 9 22.21 8.04 4.35
N PRO A 10 23.48 7.65 4.56
CA PRO A 10 24.08 6.57 3.80
C PRO A 10 23.52 5.23 4.27
N GLY A 11 23.16 4.37 3.33
CA GLY A 11 22.81 2.97 3.52
C GLY A 11 23.93 2.06 3.05
N GLY A 12 25.05 2.02 3.77
CA GLY A 12 26.28 1.41 3.29
C GLY A 12 26.95 2.29 2.21
N ASP A 13 27.58 1.66 1.23
CA ASP A 13 28.36 2.34 0.19
C ASP A 13 27.57 2.61 -1.10
N ARG A 14 26.41 1.96 -1.30
CA ARG A 14 25.64 1.98 -2.55
C ARG A 14 24.22 2.49 -2.41
N PHE A 15 23.80 2.85 -1.22
CA PHE A 15 22.44 3.35 -0.97
C PHE A 15 22.46 4.70 -0.28
N LEU A 16 21.52 5.54 -0.68
CA LEU A 16 21.25 6.82 -0.05
C LEU A 16 19.76 6.86 0.30
N GLU A 17 19.45 7.02 1.60
CA GLU A 17 18.10 7.24 2.08
C GLU A 17 17.81 8.74 2.19
N ILE A 18 16.60 9.11 1.77
CA ILE A 18 16.06 10.45 1.89
C ILE A 18 14.80 10.35 2.74
N GLU A 19 14.79 10.99 3.91
CA GLU A 19 13.62 11.06 4.80
C GLU A 19 12.96 12.44 4.67
N PHE A 20 11.66 12.47 4.40
CA PHE A 20 10.84 13.69 4.34
C PHE A 20 10.06 13.92 5.64
N GLY A 21 9.94 12.93 6.49
CA GLY A 21 9.22 12.94 7.76
C GLY A 21 9.19 11.56 8.43
N ASP A 22 8.43 11.46 9.52
CA ASP A 22 8.34 10.25 10.36
C ASP A 22 6.89 9.81 10.63
N GLU A 23 5.96 10.14 9.73
CA GLU A 23 4.54 9.79 9.88
C GLU A 23 3.93 9.23 8.58
N LEU A 24 2.83 8.49 8.72
CA LEU A 24 2.00 8.07 7.59
C LEU A 24 1.18 9.27 7.10
N ASN A 25 1.69 9.93 6.07
CA ASN A 25 1.10 11.13 5.52
C ASN A 25 1.14 11.09 3.98
N LEU A 26 -0.01 11.35 3.35
CA LEU A 26 -0.12 11.33 1.89
C LEU A 26 0.79 12.39 1.24
N GLU A 27 0.94 13.55 1.85
CA GLU A 27 1.83 14.62 1.36
C GLU A 27 3.30 14.18 1.31
N LEU A 28 3.76 13.49 2.38
CA LEU A 28 5.12 12.95 2.42
C LEU A 28 5.33 11.91 1.32
N ASN A 29 4.33 11.06 1.10
CA ASN A 29 4.38 10.08 0.04
C ASN A 29 4.39 10.72 -1.35
N PHE A 30 3.58 11.77 -1.58
CA PHE A 30 3.60 12.53 -2.84
C PHE A 30 4.99 13.15 -3.11
N ARG A 31 5.68 13.66 -2.08
CA ARG A 31 7.06 14.16 -2.21
C ARG A 31 8.01 13.05 -2.63
N ALA A 32 7.93 11.87 -1.97
CA ALA A 32 8.77 10.72 -2.30
C ALA A 32 8.50 10.18 -3.72
N GLN A 33 7.23 10.05 -4.11
CA GLN A 33 6.84 9.61 -5.45
C GLN A 33 7.20 10.64 -6.54
N GLY A 34 7.00 11.93 -6.25
CA GLY A 34 7.39 13.02 -7.14
C GLY A 34 8.89 13.04 -7.42
N LEU A 35 9.71 12.83 -6.39
CA LEU A 35 11.15 12.63 -6.55
C LEU A 35 11.46 11.41 -7.41
N GLY A 36 10.77 10.27 -7.17
CA GLY A 36 10.92 9.05 -7.96
C GLY A 36 10.67 9.28 -9.45
N GLN A 37 9.59 9.97 -9.77
CA GLN A 37 9.27 10.32 -11.17
C GLN A 37 10.30 11.29 -11.76
N ALA A 38 10.75 12.29 -10.99
CA ALA A 38 11.77 13.23 -11.42
C ALA A 38 13.10 12.53 -11.75
N LEU A 39 13.56 11.62 -10.87
CA LEU A 39 14.78 10.83 -11.10
C LEU A 39 14.67 9.92 -12.33
N THR A 40 13.52 9.27 -12.52
CA THR A 40 13.29 8.42 -13.69
C THR A 40 13.35 9.23 -14.99
N ARG A 41 12.85 10.47 -14.97
CA ARG A 41 12.86 11.38 -16.13
C ARG A 41 14.25 11.93 -16.43
N GLU A 42 14.95 12.40 -15.39
CA GLU A 42 16.28 13.07 -15.51
C GLU A 42 17.40 12.08 -15.82
N ARG A 43 17.25 10.81 -15.43
CA ARG A 43 18.26 9.75 -15.65
C ARG A 43 19.66 10.13 -15.18
N ILE A 44 19.76 10.53 -13.90
CA ILE A 44 21.03 10.93 -13.31
C ILE A 44 22.06 9.78 -13.46
N LYS A 45 23.23 10.12 -14.01
CA LYS A 45 24.30 9.15 -14.21
C LYS A 45 24.76 8.59 -12.86
N GLY A 46 24.86 7.27 -12.77
CA GLY A 46 25.22 6.57 -11.55
C GLY A 46 24.02 6.17 -10.67
N VAL A 47 22.82 6.72 -10.88
CA VAL A 47 21.61 6.21 -10.24
C VAL A 47 21.14 4.94 -10.96
N ILE A 48 20.97 3.87 -10.19
CA ILE A 48 20.55 2.55 -10.67
C ILE A 48 19.04 2.41 -10.50
N GLU A 49 18.52 2.74 -9.31
CA GLU A 49 17.12 2.56 -8.95
C GLU A 49 16.72 3.54 -7.85
N ILE A 50 15.43 3.87 -7.78
CA ILE A 50 14.81 4.53 -6.65
C ILE A 50 13.59 3.77 -6.18
N ALA A 51 13.49 3.57 -4.87
CA ALA A 51 12.33 2.98 -4.19
C ALA A 51 11.67 4.03 -3.28
N PRO A 52 10.63 4.74 -3.74
CA PRO A 52 9.82 5.59 -2.88
C PRO A 52 9.05 4.74 -1.87
N PHE A 53 8.97 5.22 -0.62
CA PHE A 53 8.22 4.59 0.45
C PHE A 53 7.24 5.59 1.08
N PHE A 54 6.72 5.34 2.29
CA PHE A 54 5.70 6.21 2.91
C PHE A 54 6.13 7.67 3.05
N ALA A 55 7.24 7.89 3.73
CA ALA A 55 7.78 9.22 4.05
C ALA A 55 9.25 9.35 3.68
N SER A 56 9.78 8.41 2.92
CA SER A 56 11.18 8.35 2.51
C SER A 56 11.34 7.79 1.09
N ALA A 57 12.55 7.87 0.56
CA ALA A 57 12.96 7.20 -0.66
C ALA A 57 14.36 6.63 -0.48
N LEU A 58 14.58 5.41 -0.98
CA LEU A 58 15.91 4.80 -1.03
C LEU A 58 16.41 4.85 -2.47
N VAL A 59 17.60 5.44 -2.66
CA VAL A 59 18.26 5.52 -3.95
C VAL A 59 19.42 4.53 -3.96
N HIS A 60 19.39 3.59 -4.89
CA HIS A 60 20.53 2.72 -5.21
C HIS A 60 21.40 3.41 -6.28
N TYR A 61 22.68 3.56 -6.02
CA TYR A 61 23.60 4.24 -6.93
C TYR A 61 24.96 3.53 -7.01
N ASP A 62 25.72 3.86 -8.05
CA ASP A 62 27.11 3.40 -8.25
C ASP A 62 28.08 4.48 -7.74
N PRO A 63 28.79 4.25 -6.62
CA PRO A 63 29.72 5.22 -6.05
C PRO A 63 30.96 5.45 -6.88
N ASP A 64 31.28 4.54 -7.82
CA ASP A 64 32.39 4.73 -8.76
C ASP A 64 32.01 5.72 -9.89
N VAL A 65 30.73 6.05 -10.04
CA VAL A 65 30.21 6.94 -11.09
C VAL A 65 29.77 8.29 -10.54
N VAL A 66 29.16 8.31 -9.35
CA VAL A 66 28.70 9.52 -8.66
C VAL A 66 28.98 9.42 -7.17
N THR A 67 29.56 10.46 -6.57
CA THR A 67 29.82 10.47 -5.13
C THR A 67 28.52 10.70 -4.35
N PHE A 68 28.51 10.35 -3.06
CA PHE A 68 27.38 10.63 -2.17
C PHE A 68 27.01 12.11 -2.14
N ASP A 69 28.01 13.00 -2.04
CA ASP A 69 27.79 14.43 -1.94
C ASP A 69 27.26 15.05 -3.25
N ASP A 70 27.78 14.62 -4.40
CA ASP A 70 27.29 15.05 -5.72
C ASP A 70 25.86 14.57 -5.94
N LEU A 71 25.58 13.31 -5.61
CA LEU A 71 24.24 12.74 -5.71
C LEU A 71 23.26 13.49 -4.79
N LYS A 72 23.65 13.76 -3.54
CA LYS A 72 22.84 14.55 -2.59
C LYS A 72 22.53 15.94 -3.14
N ALA A 73 23.50 16.62 -3.75
CA ALA A 73 23.28 17.94 -4.34
C ALA A 73 22.24 17.91 -5.47
N GLU A 74 22.33 16.91 -6.37
CA GLU A 74 21.35 16.72 -7.44
C GLU A 74 19.97 16.35 -6.92
N LEU A 75 19.88 15.50 -5.91
CA LEU A 75 18.62 15.14 -5.26
C LEU A 75 17.94 16.34 -4.60
N LEU A 76 18.71 17.20 -3.91
CA LEU A 76 18.20 18.45 -3.34
C LEU A 76 17.66 19.39 -4.41
N ARG A 77 18.35 19.52 -5.55
CA ARG A 77 17.89 20.30 -6.70
C ARG A 77 16.52 19.80 -7.19
N LEU A 78 16.37 18.47 -7.35
CA LEU A 78 15.11 17.85 -7.80
C LEU A 78 14.00 18.01 -6.77
N ILE A 79 14.28 17.81 -5.49
CA ILE A 79 13.31 17.97 -4.40
C ILE A 79 12.76 19.41 -4.39
N ASN A 80 13.65 20.40 -4.51
CA ASN A 80 13.25 21.81 -4.56
C ASN A 80 12.43 22.12 -5.80
N ALA A 81 12.75 21.52 -6.95
CA ALA A 81 11.96 21.69 -8.17
C ALA A 81 10.55 21.08 -8.06
N VAL A 82 10.43 19.91 -7.42
CA VAL A 82 9.14 19.27 -7.13
C VAL A 82 8.34 20.09 -6.10
N ALA A 83 9.00 20.60 -5.05
CA ALA A 83 8.34 21.37 -4.00
C ALA A 83 7.86 22.76 -4.50
N SER A 84 8.54 23.35 -5.47
CA SER A 84 8.15 24.65 -6.06
C SER A 84 7.10 24.54 -7.16
N ALA A 85 6.72 23.33 -7.57
CA ALA A 85 5.57 23.13 -8.47
C ALA A 85 4.29 23.59 -7.77
N SER A 86 3.41 24.28 -8.51
CA SER A 86 2.14 24.77 -7.97
C SER A 86 1.22 23.66 -7.47
N ASP A 87 1.39 22.47 -8.03
CA ASP A 87 0.71 21.24 -7.60
C ASP A 87 1.56 20.02 -8.01
N VAL A 88 1.58 19.00 -7.16
CA VAL A 88 2.19 17.71 -7.47
C VAL A 88 1.12 16.79 -8.02
N GLU A 89 1.17 16.56 -9.34
CA GLU A 89 0.30 15.61 -10.04
C GLU A 89 1.05 14.28 -10.26
N LEU A 90 0.42 13.18 -9.87
CA LEU A 90 0.95 11.83 -10.09
C LEU A 90 -0.02 11.04 -10.99
N GLN A 91 0.55 10.25 -11.90
CA GLN A 91 -0.25 9.30 -12.69
C GLN A 91 -0.67 8.13 -11.82
N SER A 92 -1.93 7.72 -11.96
CA SER A 92 -2.54 6.69 -11.13
C SER A 92 -3.52 5.84 -11.95
N ARG A 93 -3.51 4.53 -11.74
CA ARG A 93 -4.58 3.63 -12.19
C ARG A 93 -5.52 3.39 -11.01
N LEU A 94 -6.82 3.19 -11.27
CA LEU A 94 -7.76 2.72 -10.28
C LEU A 94 -8.12 1.27 -10.56
N ILE A 95 -7.89 0.40 -9.59
CA ILE A 95 -8.14 -1.04 -9.68
C ILE A 95 -9.27 -1.39 -8.72
N TYR A 96 -10.37 -1.94 -9.25
CA TYR A 96 -11.45 -2.47 -8.44
C TYR A 96 -11.12 -3.91 -8.05
N MET A 97 -10.91 -4.14 -6.75
CA MET A 97 -10.45 -5.41 -6.20
C MET A 97 -11.59 -6.10 -5.45
N PRO A 98 -12.16 -7.21 -5.98
CA PRO A 98 -13.13 -8.01 -5.25
C PRO A 98 -12.54 -8.50 -3.93
N ALA A 99 -13.29 -8.41 -2.84
CA ALA A 99 -12.85 -8.80 -1.52
C ALA A 99 -14.00 -9.44 -0.73
N MET A 100 -13.84 -10.69 -0.34
CA MET A 100 -14.72 -11.34 0.61
C MET A 100 -14.28 -10.97 2.03
N TYR A 101 -15.09 -10.16 2.69
CA TYR A 101 -14.85 -9.78 4.08
C TYR A 101 -15.33 -10.84 5.05
N LEU A 102 -14.69 -10.90 6.22
CA LEU A 102 -14.99 -11.87 7.29
C LEU A 102 -14.96 -13.31 6.76
N ASP A 103 -14.04 -13.58 5.88
CA ASP A 103 -13.91 -14.82 5.16
C ASP A 103 -13.45 -15.98 6.04
N PRO A 104 -13.80 -17.25 5.69
CA PRO A 104 -13.51 -18.40 6.53
C PRO A 104 -12.01 -18.73 6.65
N TRP A 105 -11.19 -18.39 5.67
CA TRP A 105 -9.74 -18.67 5.68
C TRP A 105 -9.01 -17.72 6.63
N SER A 106 -9.37 -16.43 6.64
CA SER A 106 -8.86 -15.49 7.64
C SER A 106 -9.32 -15.90 9.04
N ALA A 107 -10.59 -16.32 9.19
CA ALA A 107 -11.11 -16.82 10.46
C ALA A 107 -10.32 -18.04 10.95
N GLU A 108 -10.07 -19.02 10.09
CA GLU A 108 -9.28 -20.21 10.40
C GLU A 108 -7.84 -19.85 10.85
N ALA A 109 -7.17 -18.95 10.13
CA ALA A 109 -5.81 -18.53 10.48
C ALA A 109 -5.76 -17.80 11.84
N ILE A 110 -6.79 -17.01 12.18
CA ILE A 110 -6.94 -16.36 13.48
C ILE A 110 -7.17 -17.42 14.58
N ASP A 111 -8.08 -18.37 14.35
CA ASP A 111 -8.40 -19.41 15.32
C ASP A 111 -7.20 -20.30 15.63
N GLN A 112 -6.42 -20.70 14.62
CA GLN A 112 -5.18 -21.43 14.79
C GLN A 112 -4.16 -20.65 15.64
N TYR A 113 -4.08 -19.33 15.46
CA TYR A 113 -3.19 -18.49 16.28
C TYR A 113 -3.67 -18.39 17.72
N ILE A 114 -4.98 -18.20 17.95
CA ILE A 114 -5.57 -18.15 19.28
C ILE A 114 -5.33 -19.48 19.99
N GLU A 115 -5.60 -20.60 19.34
CA GLU A 115 -5.45 -21.93 19.93
C GLU A 115 -3.99 -22.27 20.28
N LYS A 116 -3.04 -21.98 19.39
CA LYS A 116 -1.67 -22.50 19.49
C LYS A 116 -0.66 -21.51 20.07
N ILE A 117 -0.93 -20.19 20.00
CA ILE A 117 0.08 -19.16 20.29
C ILE A 117 -0.41 -18.19 21.37
N ASN A 118 -1.59 -17.62 21.25
CA ASN A 118 -2.11 -16.62 22.18
C ASN A 118 -3.59 -16.79 22.47
N PRO A 119 -3.97 -17.62 23.45
CA PRO A 119 -5.38 -17.84 23.82
C PRO A 119 -6.14 -16.59 24.30
N ALA A 120 -5.44 -15.54 24.70
CA ALA A 120 -6.05 -14.28 25.14
C ALA A 120 -6.31 -13.29 23.96
N LYS A 121 -5.92 -13.67 22.74
CA LYS A 121 -6.08 -12.82 21.56
C LYS A 121 -7.57 -12.74 21.15
N GLU A 122 -8.07 -11.52 21.06
CA GLU A 122 -9.39 -11.24 20.47
C GLU A 122 -9.34 -11.47 18.95
N ARG A 123 -10.46 -11.84 18.33
CA ARG A 123 -10.56 -11.99 16.87
C ARG A 123 -10.27 -10.65 16.17
N ASP A 124 -9.55 -10.69 15.07
CA ASP A 124 -9.06 -9.50 14.38
C ASP A 124 -10.15 -8.49 13.99
N PRO A 125 -11.26 -8.90 13.35
CA PRO A 125 -12.30 -7.94 12.96
C PRO A 125 -12.88 -7.19 14.17
N ASP A 126 -13.18 -7.90 15.26
CA ASP A 126 -13.75 -7.34 16.48
C ASP A 126 -12.73 -6.45 17.19
N PHE A 127 -11.49 -6.92 17.28
CA PHE A 127 -10.38 -6.15 17.85
C PHE A 127 -10.15 -4.83 17.10
N VAL A 128 -10.07 -4.87 15.76
CA VAL A 128 -9.86 -3.67 14.94
C VAL A 128 -11.06 -2.72 15.06
N ALA A 129 -12.28 -3.23 15.04
CA ALA A 129 -13.46 -2.41 15.23
C ALA A 129 -13.42 -1.70 16.59
N ARG A 130 -13.21 -2.43 17.67
CA ARG A 130 -13.17 -1.90 19.03
C ARG A 130 -12.12 -0.83 19.25
N ILE A 131 -10.87 -1.07 18.83
CA ILE A 131 -9.77 -0.11 19.08
C ILE A 131 -9.86 1.16 18.22
N ASN A 132 -10.67 1.12 17.14
CA ASN A 132 -10.94 2.28 16.29
C ASN A 132 -12.28 2.97 16.62
N GLY A 133 -12.98 2.54 17.69
CA GLY A 133 -14.24 3.13 18.09
C GLY A 133 -15.37 2.90 17.11
N LEU A 134 -15.37 1.75 16.42
CA LEU A 134 -16.45 1.28 15.56
C LEU A 134 -17.42 0.41 16.36
N ASP A 135 -18.65 0.34 15.93
CA ASP A 135 -19.71 -0.40 16.61
C ASP A 135 -19.48 -1.92 16.57
N ASP A 136 -19.04 -2.43 15.40
CA ASP A 136 -18.87 -3.86 15.14
C ASP A 136 -17.99 -4.13 13.91
N ALA A 137 -17.77 -5.41 13.63
CA ALA A 137 -17.06 -5.87 12.42
C ALA A 137 -17.79 -5.49 11.11
N ALA A 138 -19.11 -5.32 11.12
CA ALA A 138 -19.85 -4.89 9.93
C ALA A 138 -19.56 -3.41 9.62
N GLN A 139 -19.42 -2.57 10.63
CA GLN A 139 -18.95 -1.20 10.42
C GLN A 139 -17.49 -1.15 9.96
N LEU A 140 -16.62 -2.03 10.46
CA LEU A 140 -15.26 -2.16 9.93
C LEU A 140 -15.29 -2.43 8.42
N VAL A 141 -16.14 -3.33 7.95
CA VAL A 141 -16.31 -3.62 6.50
C VAL A 141 -16.72 -2.37 5.73
N ARG A 142 -17.74 -1.62 6.20
CA ARG A 142 -18.19 -0.39 5.54
C ARG A 142 -17.11 0.67 5.48
N VAL A 143 -16.41 0.91 6.59
CA VAL A 143 -15.31 1.88 6.68
C VAL A 143 -14.17 1.48 5.76
N HIS A 144 -13.74 0.21 5.82
CA HIS A 144 -12.60 -0.25 5.01
C HIS A 144 -12.93 -0.27 3.52
N SER A 145 -14.12 -0.72 3.12
CA SER A 145 -14.53 -0.71 1.71
C SER A 145 -15.03 0.66 1.22
N GLY A 146 -15.23 1.63 2.11
CA GLY A 146 -15.84 2.94 1.81
C GLY A 146 -14.95 3.88 0.99
N THR A 147 -13.64 3.65 0.92
CA THR A 147 -12.66 4.55 0.30
C THR A 147 -11.87 3.88 -0.82
N GLU A 148 -11.16 4.69 -1.59
CA GLU A 148 -10.02 4.24 -2.39
C GLU A 148 -8.75 4.26 -1.54
N TYR A 149 -7.86 3.33 -1.82
CA TYR A 149 -6.56 3.19 -1.19
C TYR A 149 -5.45 3.58 -2.14
N TRP A 150 -4.54 4.41 -1.68
CA TRP A 150 -3.33 4.82 -2.38
C TRP A 150 -2.21 3.81 -2.12
N VAL A 151 -1.64 3.23 -3.17
CA VAL A 151 -0.45 2.36 -3.06
C VAL A 151 0.78 3.23 -2.84
N ALA A 152 1.15 3.37 -1.56
CA ALA A 152 2.25 4.23 -1.14
C ALA A 152 3.62 3.58 -1.37
N ALA A 153 3.69 2.25 -1.30
CA ALA A 153 4.93 1.50 -1.45
C ALA A 153 4.66 0.04 -1.82
N LEU A 154 5.67 -0.62 -2.35
CA LEU A 154 5.76 -2.08 -2.46
C LEU A 154 6.94 -2.56 -1.62
N GLY A 155 6.82 -3.72 -0.97
CA GLY A 155 7.91 -4.25 -0.15
C GLY A 155 7.57 -5.55 0.55
N PHE A 156 8.44 -6.02 1.44
CA PHE A 156 8.33 -7.26 2.23
C PHE A 156 8.37 -8.53 1.36
N TRP A 157 7.37 -8.76 0.53
CA TRP A 157 7.35 -9.77 -0.54
C TRP A 157 7.18 -9.06 -1.88
N PRO A 158 7.69 -9.64 -2.99
CA PRO A 158 7.46 -9.09 -4.32
C PRO A 158 5.97 -8.86 -4.58
N GLY A 159 5.63 -7.64 -5.00
CA GLY A 159 4.25 -7.25 -5.29
C GLY A 159 3.35 -6.92 -4.09
N THR A 160 3.83 -7.07 -2.83
CA THR A 160 3.02 -6.70 -1.65
C THR A 160 2.81 -5.18 -1.60
N PRO A 161 1.56 -4.70 -1.67
CA PRO A 161 1.27 -3.28 -1.55
C PRO A 161 1.16 -2.87 -0.08
N PHE A 162 1.68 -1.69 0.23
CA PHE A 162 1.36 -0.96 1.44
C PHE A 162 0.53 0.26 1.07
N MET A 163 -0.70 0.30 1.56
CA MET A 163 -1.71 1.23 1.09
C MET A 163 -2.25 2.11 2.21
N MET A 164 -2.56 3.36 1.87
CA MET A 164 -3.22 4.32 2.76
C MET A 164 -4.61 4.67 2.22
N PRO A 165 -5.64 4.79 3.07
CA PRO A 165 -6.95 5.26 2.64
C PRO A 165 -6.86 6.74 2.21
N LEU A 166 -7.49 7.09 1.09
CA LEU A 166 -7.58 8.48 0.64
C LEU A 166 -8.58 9.29 1.46
N ASP A 167 -9.68 8.67 1.88
CA ASP A 167 -10.62 9.31 2.78
C ASP A 167 -10.14 9.23 4.24
N PRO A 168 -9.84 10.36 4.89
CA PRO A 168 -9.36 10.36 6.26
C PRO A 168 -10.37 9.79 7.27
N ARG A 169 -11.67 9.75 6.95
CA ARG A 169 -12.71 9.12 7.77
C ARG A 169 -12.58 7.60 7.83
N CYS A 170 -11.93 7.01 6.80
CA CYS A 170 -11.64 5.58 6.71
C CYS A 170 -10.29 5.18 7.31
N ARG A 171 -9.57 6.11 7.93
CA ARG A 171 -8.32 5.79 8.62
C ARG A 171 -8.58 4.88 9.80
N LEU A 172 -7.88 3.76 9.80
CA LEU A 172 -7.88 2.76 10.85
C LEU A 172 -6.43 2.54 11.30
N PHE A 173 -6.28 2.11 12.53
CA PHE A 173 -4.99 1.73 13.11
C PHE A 173 -5.11 0.39 13.81
N ALA A 174 -4.11 -0.47 13.68
CA ALA A 174 -4.02 -1.69 14.47
C ALA A 174 -2.57 -2.09 14.70
N PRO A 175 -2.19 -2.48 15.93
CA PRO A 175 -0.86 -3.01 16.19
C PRO A 175 -0.69 -4.35 15.46
N LYS A 176 0.54 -4.66 15.08
CA LYS A 176 0.88 -5.98 14.53
C LYS A 176 0.79 -7.06 15.61
N TYR A 177 0.62 -8.29 15.20
CA TYR A 177 0.77 -9.47 16.06
C TYR A 177 2.21 -9.55 16.61
N ASN A 178 2.32 -9.95 17.85
CA ASN A 178 3.59 -10.28 18.47
C ASN A 178 3.41 -11.51 19.39
N PRO A 179 3.97 -12.68 19.04
CA PRO A 179 4.66 -13.00 17.78
C PRO A 179 3.71 -13.02 16.56
N PRO A 180 4.23 -12.98 15.32
CA PRO A 180 3.38 -13.06 14.12
C PRO A 180 2.74 -14.44 13.96
N ARG A 181 1.68 -14.55 13.17
CA ARG A 181 1.12 -15.84 12.73
C ARG A 181 2.17 -16.58 11.90
N THR A 182 2.20 -17.89 12.04
CA THR A 182 3.08 -18.77 11.25
C THR A 182 2.56 -18.96 9.81
N PHE A 183 1.25 -18.77 9.60
CA PHE A 183 0.60 -18.94 8.32
C PHE A 183 -0.50 -17.89 8.08
N THR A 184 -0.58 -17.43 6.83
CA THR A 184 -1.62 -16.54 6.29
C THR A 184 -1.82 -16.93 4.84
N TYR A 185 -3.06 -17.10 4.41
CA TYR A 185 -3.38 -17.47 3.03
C TYR A 185 -3.06 -16.35 2.04
N THR A 186 -2.64 -16.72 0.84
CA THR A 186 -2.50 -15.78 -0.29
C THR A 186 -3.82 -15.04 -0.55
N GLY A 187 -3.74 -13.79 -0.96
CA GLY A 187 -4.90 -12.93 -1.17
C GLY A 187 -5.49 -12.35 0.12
N THR A 188 -5.04 -12.76 1.31
CA THR A 188 -5.53 -12.19 2.57
C THR A 188 -5.26 -10.70 2.64
N ILE A 189 -6.29 -9.94 3.04
CA ILE A 189 -6.24 -8.50 3.24
C ILE A 189 -6.22 -8.22 4.74
N GLY A 190 -5.30 -7.38 5.15
CA GLY A 190 -5.18 -7.01 6.56
C GLY A 190 -4.48 -5.68 6.74
N MET A 191 -4.38 -5.26 8.00
CA MET A 191 -3.74 -4.00 8.35
C MET A 191 -2.74 -4.14 9.49
N GLY A 192 -1.73 -3.27 9.46
CA GLY A 192 -0.76 -3.15 10.54
C GLY A 192 -0.21 -1.73 10.59
N GLY A 193 -0.20 -1.12 11.79
CA GLY A 193 -0.07 0.33 11.90
C GLY A 193 -1.28 0.99 11.24
N GLY A 194 -1.05 1.96 10.38
CA GLY A 194 -2.09 2.63 9.58
C GLY A 194 -2.13 2.18 8.12
N ALA A 195 -1.45 1.09 7.76
CA ALA A 195 -1.36 0.61 6.39
C ALA A 195 -2.18 -0.67 6.18
N THR A 196 -2.91 -0.73 5.06
CA THR A 196 -3.55 -1.94 4.53
C THR A 196 -2.59 -2.63 3.55
N ALA A 197 -2.57 -3.97 3.58
CA ALA A 197 -1.79 -4.79 2.65
C ALA A 197 -2.58 -6.01 2.17
N ILE A 198 -2.12 -6.60 1.06
CA ILE A 198 -2.59 -7.88 0.54
C ILE A 198 -1.39 -8.83 0.54
N TYR A 199 -1.58 -10.03 1.06
CA TYR A 199 -0.55 -11.08 1.05
C TYR A 199 -0.46 -11.71 -0.35
N PRO A 200 0.68 -11.59 -1.06
CA PRO A 200 0.81 -12.09 -2.43
C PRO A 200 0.99 -13.61 -2.51
N VAL A 201 1.46 -14.22 -1.43
CA VAL A 201 1.75 -15.66 -1.30
C VAL A 201 1.39 -16.14 0.10
N ASP A 202 1.23 -17.45 0.26
CA ASP A 202 1.09 -18.07 1.57
C ASP A 202 2.35 -17.87 2.40
N GLY A 203 2.19 -17.52 3.68
CA GLY A 203 3.35 -17.30 4.53
C GLY A 203 3.03 -16.70 5.90
N PRO A 204 4.05 -16.43 6.71
CA PRO A 204 3.86 -15.80 8.03
C PRO A 204 3.34 -14.35 7.88
N GLY A 205 2.60 -13.89 8.88
CA GLY A 205 2.06 -12.53 8.86
C GLY A 205 1.69 -11.98 10.22
N GLY A 206 1.99 -10.69 10.42
CA GLY A 206 1.69 -9.98 11.67
C GLY A 206 0.55 -8.96 11.59
N TYR A 207 -0.08 -8.78 10.43
CA TYR A 207 -1.21 -7.85 10.28
C TYR A 207 -2.49 -8.44 10.88
N GLN A 208 -3.38 -7.58 11.36
CA GLN A 208 -4.75 -7.96 11.67
C GLN A 208 -5.48 -8.21 10.35
N ILE A 209 -6.11 -9.39 10.20
CA ILE A 209 -6.69 -9.85 8.93
C ILE A 209 -8.21 -9.92 9.04
N PHE A 210 -8.92 -9.55 7.97
CA PHE A 210 -10.38 -9.46 7.99
C PHE A 210 -11.06 -9.64 6.62
N ALA A 211 -10.29 -9.85 5.56
CA ALA A 211 -10.84 -10.11 4.23
C ALA A 211 -9.85 -10.90 3.37
N ARG A 212 -10.33 -11.41 2.24
CA ARG A 212 -9.52 -12.09 1.24
C ARG A 212 -9.98 -11.72 -0.17
N THR A 213 -9.04 -11.52 -1.10
CA THR A 213 -9.33 -11.36 -2.53
C THR A 213 -9.10 -12.67 -3.29
N PRO A 214 -9.98 -13.02 -4.25
CA PRO A 214 -9.76 -14.15 -5.15
C PRO A 214 -8.78 -13.83 -6.29
N VAL A 215 -8.45 -12.55 -6.47
CA VAL A 215 -7.60 -12.07 -7.57
C VAL A 215 -6.14 -12.05 -7.12
N PRO A 216 -5.22 -12.70 -7.86
CA PRO A 216 -3.81 -12.65 -7.55
C PRO A 216 -3.26 -11.23 -7.73
N ILE A 217 -2.34 -10.82 -6.84
CA ILE A 217 -1.54 -9.60 -7.02
C ILE A 217 -0.11 -9.90 -7.45
N TRP A 218 0.24 -11.19 -7.42
CA TRP A 218 1.49 -11.76 -7.89
C TRP A 218 1.20 -13.05 -8.67
N ASP A 219 1.61 -13.13 -9.93
CA ASP A 219 1.42 -14.32 -10.76
C ASP A 219 2.62 -14.57 -11.67
N MET A 220 3.49 -15.51 -11.27
CA MET A 220 4.66 -15.91 -12.05
C MET A 220 4.31 -16.53 -13.40
N GLN A 221 3.09 -17.07 -13.56
CA GLN A 221 2.62 -17.64 -14.82
C GLN A 221 2.03 -16.57 -15.76
N GLN A 222 1.80 -15.35 -15.26
CA GLN A 222 1.29 -14.22 -16.03
C GLN A 222 0.03 -14.54 -16.85
N ARG A 223 -0.91 -15.28 -16.23
CA ARG A 223 -2.12 -15.80 -16.91
C ARG A 223 -3.06 -14.68 -17.33
N LEU A 224 -3.28 -13.68 -16.46
CA LEU A 224 -4.20 -12.57 -16.73
C LEU A 224 -3.52 -11.43 -17.49
N ALA A 225 -4.30 -10.68 -18.23
CA ALA A 225 -3.82 -9.57 -19.07
C ALA A 225 -2.94 -8.54 -18.32
N PRO A 226 -3.27 -8.09 -17.08
CA PRO A 226 -2.44 -7.11 -16.37
C PRO A 226 -1.04 -7.60 -16.00
N PHE A 227 -0.81 -8.91 -16.02
CA PHE A 227 0.51 -9.51 -15.70
C PHE A 227 1.40 -9.76 -16.91
N LYS A 228 0.94 -9.46 -18.14
CA LYS A 228 1.71 -9.80 -19.35
C LYS A 228 3.09 -9.14 -19.43
N GLU A 229 3.26 -7.98 -18.78
CA GLU A 229 4.54 -7.26 -18.76
C GLU A 229 5.40 -7.59 -17.54
N ALA A 230 4.76 -7.99 -16.42
CA ALA A 230 5.45 -8.24 -15.16
C ALA A 230 4.61 -9.18 -14.26
N PRO A 231 5.24 -9.98 -13.37
CA PRO A 231 4.50 -10.90 -12.50
C PRO A 231 3.77 -10.22 -11.34
N TYR A 232 3.80 -8.90 -11.24
CA TYR A 232 3.11 -8.11 -10.22
C TYR A 232 2.04 -7.20 -10.82
N LEU A 233 0.93 -7.06 -10.10
CA LEU A 233 -0.21 -6.26 -10.53
C LEU A 233 -0.03 -4.78 -10.25
N LEU A 234 0.39 -4.47 -9.03
CA LEU A 234 0.35 -3.13 -8.47
C LEU A 234 1.68 -2.39 -8.65
N ARG A 235 1.57 -1.08 -8.79
CA ARG A 235 2.70 -0.14 -8.87
C ARG A 235 2.51 0.94 -7.80
N PRO A 236 3.57 1.54 -7.29
CA PRO A 236 3.44 2.77 -6.49
C PRO A 236 2.60 3.80 -7.26
N THR A 237 1.80 4.57 -6.56
CA THR A 237 0.81 5.53 -7.08
C THR A 237 -0.48 4.95 -7.66
N ASP A 238 -0.63 3.63 -7.79
CA ASP A 238 -1.93 3.05 -8.10
C ASP A 238 -2.94 3.33 -6.97
N ARG A 239 -4.21 3.33 -7.32
CA ARG A 239 -5.33 3.33 -6.38
C ARG A 239 -6.05 2.00 -6.44
N MET A 240 -6.56 1.59 -5.30
CA MET A 240 -7.35 0.39 -5.18
C MET A 240 -8.67 0.68 -4.47
N LYS A 241 -9.77 0.19 -5.03
CA LYS A 241 -11.08 0.18 -4.39
C LYS A 241 -11.47 -1.25 -4.09
N PHE A 242 -11.58 -1.60 -2.81
CA PHE A 242 -12.10 -2.89 -2.41
C PHE A 242 -13.61 -2.94 -2.64
N VAL A 243 -14.07 -3.98 -3.34
CA VAL A 243 -15.47 -4.23 -3.66
C VAL A 243 -15.91 -5.50 -2.92
N PRO A 244 -16.77 -5.39 -1.89
CA PRO A 244 -17.27 -6.56 -1.20
C PRO A 244 -17.91 -7.54 -2.16
N CYS A 245 -17.61 -8.84 -2.04
CA CYS A 245 -18.19 -9.91 -2.83
C CYS A 245 -18.67 -11.07 -1.95
N THR A 246 -19.65 -11.83 -2.46
CA THR A 246 -20.16 -13.03 -1.80
C THR A 246 -19.20 -14.21 -1.94
N ARG A 247 -19.51 -15.33 -1.28
CA ARG A 247 -18.73 -16.56 -1.42
C ARG A 247 -18.80 -17.12 -2.84
N GLU A 248 -19.97 -17.11 -3.44
CA GLU A 248 -20.20 -17.60 -4.79
C GLU A 248 -19.42 -16.76 -5.82
N GLU A 249 -19.45 -15.44 -5.68
CA GLU A 249 -18.68 -14.51 -6.53
C GLU A 249 -17.18 -14.73 -6.35
N PHE A 250 -16.72 -14.91 -5.09
CA PHE A 250 -15.31 -15.21 -4.81
C PHE A 250 -14.86 -16.48 -5.52
N ASP A 251 -15.60 -17.58 -5.36
CA ASP A 251 -15.25 -18.88 -5.94
C ASP A 251 -15.25 -18.82 -7.48
N GLU A 252 -16.22 -18.13 -8.10
CA GLU A 252 -16.29 -17.93 -9.54
C GLU A 252 -15.12 -17.09 -10.09
N ILE A 253 -14.79 -15.98 -9.41
CA ILE A 253 -13.65 -15.13 -9.79
C ILE A 253 -12.35 -15.90 -9.63
N HIS A 254 -12.18 -16.64 -8.54
CA HIS A 254 -11.00 -17.46 -8.29
C HIS A 254 -10.79 -18.50 -9.40
N ARG A 255 -11.87 -19.19 -9.81
CA ARG A 255 -11.85 -20.14 -10.93
C ARG A 255 -11.41 -19.46 -12.24
N LYS A 256 -12.03 -18.31 -12.58
CA LYS A 256 -11.67 -17.55 -13.79
C LYS A 256 -10.21 -17.05 -13.77
N CYS A 257 -9.71 -16.66 -12.60
CA CYS A 257 -8.29 -16.29 -12.45
C CYS A 257 -7.36 -17.48 -12.73
N ALA A 258 -7.71 -18.67 -12.22
CA ALA A 258 -6.93 -19.88 -12.45
C ALA A 258 -6.92 -20.29 -13.94
N GLU A 259 -8.03 -20.08 -14.65
CA GLU A 259 -8.20 -20.34 -16.09
C GLU A 259 -7.59 -19.25 -16.99
N GLY A 260 -7.21 -18.08 -16.42
CA GLY A 260 -6.71 -16.94 -17.18
C GLY A 260 -7.79 -16.15 -17.93
N SER A 261 -9.07 -16.35 -17.59
CA SER A 261 -10.23 -15.75 -18.26
C SER A 261 -10.87 -14.57 -17.48
N TYR A 262 -10.34 -14.24 -16.29
CA TYR A 262 -10.87 -13.13 -15.51
C TYR A 262 -10.44 -11.79 -16.10
N GLU A 263 -11.41 -10.94 -16.40
CA GLU A 263 -11.18 -9.57 -16.83
C GLU A 263 -11.20 -8.63 -15.62
N MET A 264 -10.03 -8.06 -15.30
CA MET A 264 -9.91 -7.13 -14.18
C MET A 264 -10.49 -5.77 -14.54
N ASN A 265 -11.27 -5.19 -13.63
CA ASN A 265 -11.74 -3.81 -13.78
C ASN A 265 -10.63 -2.84 -13.38
N VAL A 266 -9.96 -2.30 -14.39
CA VAL A 266 -8.88 -1.33 -14.25
C VAL A 266 -9.22 -0.08 -15.05
N VAL A 267 -9.44 1.03 -14.34
CA VAL A 267 -9.56 2.35 -14.97
C VAL A 267 -8.15 2.87 -15.26
N GLY A 268 -7.89 3.18 -16.50
CA GLY A 268 -6.59 3.63 -17.01
C GLY A 268 -6.06 4.87 -16.30
N TYR A 269 -4.87 5.29 -16.69
CA TYR A 269 -4.16 6.38 -16.03
C TYR A 269 -4.99 7.66 -15.93
N GLN A 270 -5.14 8.09 -14.68
CA GLN A 270 -5.71 9.37 -14.30
C GLN A 270 -4.63 10.16 -13.56
N LYS A 271 -4.77 11.48 -13.53
CA LYS A 271 -3.91 12.32 -12.70
C LYS A 271 -4.56 12.51 -11.34
N ILE A 272 -3.77 12.31 -10.29
CA ILE A 272 -4.13 12.65 -8.93
C ILE A 272 -3.32 13.84 -8.49
N SER A 273 -4.01 14.90 -8.11
CA SER A 273 -3.46 16.15 -7.62
C SER A 273 -3.52 16.17 -6.09
N LEU A 274 -2.42 16.52 -5.47
CA LEU A 274 -2.36 16.69 -4.01
C LEU A 274 -3.24 17.86 -3.56
N GLN A 275 -3.25 18.95 -4.34
CA GLN A 275 -4.09 20.11 -4.05
C GLN A 275 -5.58 19.75 -4.11
N SER A 276 -6.03 19.11 -5.20
CA SER A 276 -7.42 18.68 -5.35
C SER A 276 -7.85 17.73 -4.23
N HIS A 277 -6.95 16.83 -3.79
CA HIS A 277 -7.22 15.96 -2.63
C HIS A 277 -7.40 16.77 -1.34
N ARG A 278 -6.55 17.76 -1.07
CA ARG A 278 -6.67 18.63 0.10
C ARG A 278 -7.96 19.44 0.08
N GLU A 279 -8.31 20.01 -1.07
CA GLU A 279 -9.56 20.75 -1.26
C GLU A 279 -10.78 19.87 -1.01
N TRP A 280 -10.78 18.64 -1.54
CA TRP A 280 -11.83 17.68 -1.26
C TRP A 280 -11.90 17.31 0.24
N VAL A 281 -10.78 17.00 0.89
CA VAL A 281 -10.74 16.68 2.32
C VAL A 281 -11.29 17.81 3.18
N ALA A 282 -11.04 19.07 2.80
CA ALA A 282 -11.55 20.24 3.52
C ALA A 282 -13.09 20.36 3.47
N THR A 283 -13.76 19.67 2.54
CA THR A 283 -15.24 19.65 2.44
C THR A 283 -15.87 18.57 3.31
N LEU A 284 -15.08 17.66 3.90
CA LEU A 284 -15.61 16.50 4.62
C LEU A 284 -15.93 16.85 6.09
N ASP A 285 -17.04 16.30 6.57
CA ASP A 285 -17.25 16.16 8.02
C ASP A 285 -16.43 14.96 8.55
N LEU A 286 -15.29 15.24 9.12
CA LEU A 286 -14.36 14.20 9.62
C LEU A 286 -14.91 13.35 10.77
N LYS A 287 -16.05 13.76 11.39
CA LYS A 287 -16.72 13.00 12.44
C LYS A 287 -17.71 11.99 11.89
N ALA A 288 -18.19 12.20 10.65
CA ALA A 288 -19.13 11.30 9.99
C ALA A 288 -18.39 10.07 9.43
N ARG A 289 -18.33 8.98 10.19
CA ARG A 289 -17.83 7.68 9.73
C ARG A 289 -18.94 6.85 9.08
N PHE A 290 -18.56 5.98 8.15
CA PHE A 290 -19.46 5.07 7.40
C PHE A 290 -20.12 4.01 8.30
#